data_075749a0fcaec9694876e591cffa45ef
#
_entry.id   075749a0fcaec9694876e591cffa45ef
#
_cell.length_a   1.000
_cell.length_b   1.000
_cell.length_c   1.000
_cell.angle_alpha   90.00
_cell.angle_beta   90.00
_cell.angle_gamma   90.00
#
_symmetry.space_group_name_H-M   'P 1'
#
loop_
_entity.id
_entity.type
_entity.pdbx_description
1 polymer ?
#
loop_
_entity_poly.entity_id
_entity_poly.type
_entity_poly.pdbx_seq_one_letter_code
_entity_poly.pdbx_strand_id
1 'polypeptide(L)'
;CHLTEEFLNLSNMQLDALKEIGNVGAGNSATALSQIINRKIDMTVPQVSIMPLGDVPDVVGGSDAMVVGVFLRVYGLAPGSILFLLPRDSAFALIDMLMGREKGTTQELDFMDESALMEIGNILAGAYLNALSHFTKLTLLPSIPALALDMAGAILSVVLVQLGQMGDHALVIETEFDAEMDGVKGHFFLIPEPGSLNTILAAIGVR
;
A
#
# COMPACT_ATOMS: atom_id res chain seq x y z
N CYS A 1 2.15 21.06 -15.27
CA CYS A 1 3.61 21.00 -15.53
C CYS A 1 4.50 21.06 -14.28
N HIS A 2 4.01 21.53 -13.12
CA HIS A 2 4.85 21.59 -11.90
C HIS A 2 4.85 20.31 -11.06
N LEU A 3 3.93 19.39 -11.29
CA LEU A 3 3.76 18.19 -10.46
C LEU A 3 4.74 17.06 -10.81
N THR A 4 5.17 16.99 -12.05
CA THR A 4 6.13 16.00 -12.53
C THR A 4 7.54 16.23 -11.98
N GLU A 5 7.87 17.48 -11.64
CA GLU A 5 9.20 17.82 -11.14
C GLU A 5 9.41 17.43 -9.67
N GLU A 6 8.36 17.40 -8.85
CA GLU A 6 8.46 17.00 -7.43
C GLU A 6 8.92 15.56 -7.26
N PHE A 7 8.42 14.65 -8.09
CA PHE A 7 8.72 13.22 -8.01
C PHE A 7 10.04 12.85 -8.72
N LEU A 8 10.40 13.56 -9.78
CA LEU A 8 11.57 13.22 -10.58
C LEU A 8 12.90 13.56 -9.91
N ASN A 9 12.90 14.37 -8.86
CA ASN A 9 14.08 14.92 -8.21
C ASN A 9 14.31 14.45 -6.76
N LEU A 10 13.69 13.34 -6.34
CA LEU A 10 13.95 12.80 -5.02
C LEU A 10 15.39 12.31 -4.90
N SER A 11 16.10 12.83 -3.91
CA SER A 11 17.46 12.38 -3.60
C SER A 11 17.43 10.97 -2.95
N ASN A 12 18.55 10.27 -3.02
CA ASN A 12 18.71 9.00 -2.31
C ASN A 12 18.42 9.14 -0.81
N MET A 13 18.80 10.28 -0.20
CA MET A 13 18.51 10.55 1.20
C MET A 13 17.01 10.65 1.49
N GLN A 14 16.24 11.25 0.59
CA GLN A 14 14.78 11.34 0.72
C GLN A 14 14.12 9.97 0.56
N LEU A 15 14.54 9.17 -0.41
CA LEU A 15 14.06 7.80 -0.59
C LEU A 15 14.42 6.91 0.59
N ASP A 16 15.62 7.04 1.14
CA ASP A 16 16.06 6.29 2.33
C ASP A 16 15.24 6.66 3.57
N ALA A 17 14.92 7.94 3.75
CA ALA A 17 14.05 8.40 4.84
C ALA A 17 12.63 7.81 4.72
N LEU A 18 12.06 7.81 3.52
CA LEU A 18 10.75 7.20 3.25
C LEU A 18 10.77 5.68 3.45
N LYS A 19 11.86 5.01 3.07
CA LYS A 19 12.06 3.58 3.32
C LYS A 19 12.13 3.26 4.81
N GLU A 20 12.82 4.06 5.61
CA GLU A 20 12.88 3.89 7.06
C GLU A 20 11.49 4.02 7.69
N ILE A 21 10.72 5.04 7.30
CA ILE A 21 9.33 5.21 7.74
C ILE A 21 8.49 4.01 7.32
N GLY A 22 8.64 3.54 6.08
CA GLY A 22 7.98 2.35 5.57
C GLY A 22 8.28 1.10 6.39
N ASN A 23 9.54 0.89 6.78
CA ASN A 23 9.93 -0.24 7.64
C ASN A 23 9.33 -0.16 9.05
N VAL A 24 9.21 1.03 9.63
CA VAL A 24 8.50 1.21 10.90
C VAL A 24 7.02 0.85 10.75
N GLY A 25 6.37 1.32 9.67
CA GLY A 25 4.99 0.97 9.36
C GLY A 25 4.79 -0.52 9.13
N ALA A 26 5.70 -1.16 8.39
CA ALA A 26 5.68 -2.60 8.16
C ALA A 26 5.82 -3.40 9.46
N GLY A 27 6.72 -3.01 10.35
CA GLY A 27 6.89 -3.64 11.65
C GLY A 27 5.65 -3.53 12.53
N ASN A 28 5.01 -2.37 12.55
CA ASN A 28 3.75 -2.16 13.27
C ASN A 28 2.61 -3.00 12.67
N SER A 29 2.55 -3.09 11.35
CA SER A 29 1.58 -3.94 10.63
C SER A 29 1.79 -5.41 10.96
N ALA A 30 3.03 -5.88 10.94
CA ALA A 30 3.38 -7.26 11.26
C ALA A 30 2.94 -7.63 12.69
N THR A 31 3.16 -6.75 13.65
CA THR A 31 2.70 -6.94 15.03
C THR A 31 1.19 -7.06 15.10
N ALA A 32 0.45 -6.17 14.46
CA ALA A 32 -1.01 -6.19 14.45
C ALA A 32 -1.57 -7.44 13.77
N LEU A 33 -1.03 -7.82 12.61
CA LEU A 33 -1.44 -9.04 11.89
C LEU A 33 -1.11 -10.31 12.66
N SER A 34 0.06 -10.38 13.29
CA SER A 34 0.48 -11.53 14.13
C SER A 34 -0.49 -11.79 15.27
N GLN A 35 -1.04 -10.73 15.86
CA GLN A 35 -2.05 -10.84 16.92
C GLN A 35 -3.37 -11.42 16.40
N ILE A 36 -3.79 -11.03 15.19
CA ILE A 36 -5.05 -11.51 14.59
C ILE A 36 -4.93 -12.96 14.16
N ILE A 37 -3.82 -13.32 13.51
CA ILE A 37 -3.61 -14.67 12.97
C ILE A 37 -3.11 -15.64 14.04
N ASN A 38 -2.65 -15.13 15.18
CA ASN A 38 -2.00 -15.91 16.25
C ASN A 38 -0.79 -16.70 15.73
N ARG A 39 -0.02 -16.09 14.83
CA ARG A 39 1.25 -16.59 14.27
C ARG A 39 2.23 -15.45 14.16
N LYS A 40 3.52 -15.78 14.22
CA LYS A 40 4.56 -14.77 13.95
C LYS A 40 4.55 -14.41 12.47
N ILE A 41 4.40 -13.13 12.18
CA ILE A 41 4.53 -12.55 10.85
C ILE A 41 5.61 -11.49 10.92
N ASP A 42 6.54 -11.53 10.00
CA ASP A 42 7.51 -10.47 9.77
C ASP A 42 7.22 -9.80 8.42
N MET A 43 7.35 -8.50 8.40
CA MET A 43 7.16 -7.68 7.19
C MET A 43 8.31 -6.72 7.06
N THR A 44 8.80 -6.56 5.86
CA THR A 44 9.87 -5.61 5.53
C THR A 44 9.53 -4.78 4.32
N VAL A 45 10.17 -3.62 4.22
CA VAL A 45 10.15 -2.76 3.04
C VAL A 45 11.55 -2.74 2.46
N PRO A 46 11.85 -3.64 1.49
CA PRO A 46 13.18 -3.72 0.91
C PRO A 46 13.50 -2.50 0.05
N GLN A 47 12.49 -1.91 -0.58
CA GLN A 47 12.68 -0.83 -1.53
C GLN A 47 11.51 0.15 -1.53
N VAL A 48 11.86 1.43 -1.69
CA VAL A 48 10.91 2.50 -2.03
C VAL A 48 11.34 3.09 -3.36
N SER A 49 10.41 3.23 -4.28
CA SER A 49 10.64 3.79 -5.60
C SER A 49 9.50 4.70 -6.04
N ILE A 50 9.72 5.46 -7.08
CA ILE A 50 8.71 6.32 -7.69
C ILE A 50 8.50 5.86 -9.11
N MET A 51 7.23 5.81 -9.53
CA MET A 51 6.89 5.46 -10.89
C MET A 51 5.67 6.24 -11.39
N PRO A 52 5.53 6.40 -12.71
CA PRO A 52 4.29 6.86 -13.30
C PRO A 52 3.13 5.94 -12.91
N LEU A 53 1.94 6.51 -12.67
CA LEU A 53 0.75 5.71 -12.32
C LEU A 53 0.40 4.67 -13.40
N GLY A 54 0.65 4.97 -14.66
CA GLY A 54 0.42 4.04 -15.77
C GLY A 54 1.26 2.76 -15.70
N ASP A 55 2.39 2.78 -14.99
CA ASP A 55 3.30 1.64 -14.86
C ASP A 55 2.96 0.75 -13.64
N VAL A 56 2.04 1.18 -12.77
CA VAL A 56 1.62 0.41 -11.59
C VAL A 56 1.18 -1.03 -11.93
N PRO A 57 0.40 -1.30 -13.00
CA PRO A 57 0.05 -2.67 -13.35
C PRO A 57 1.24 -3.58 -13.63
N ASP A 58 2.34 -3.04 -14.15
CA ASP A 58 3.54 -3.84 -14.48
C ASP A 58 4.21 -4.42 -13.24
N VAL A 59 4.08 -3.75 -12.09
CA VAL A 59 4.61 -4.21 -10.80
C VAL A 59 3.93 -5.50 -10.33
N VAL A 60 2.68 -5.70 -10.69
CA VAL A 60 1.86 -6.85 -10.24
C VAL A 60 1.63 -7.89 -11.32
N GLY A 61 2.37 -7.83 -12.42
CA GLY A 61 2.35 -8.84 -13.49
C GLY A 61 1.69 -8.41 -14.80
N GLY A 62 1.32 -7.13 -14.94
CA GLY A 62 0.72 -6.54 -16.13
C GLY A 62 -0.75 -6.15 -15.96
N SER A 63 -1.27 -5.44 -16.96
CA SER A 63 -2.65 -4.91 -16.92
C SER A 63 -3.72 -5.99 -16.82
N ASP A 64 -3.45 -7.17 -17.36
CA ASP A 64 -4.38 -8.30 -17.38
C ASP A 64 -4.25 -9.19 -16.14
N ALA A 65 -3.27 -8.95 -15.28
CA ALA A 65 -3.08 -9.72 -14.07
C ALA A 65 -4.25 -9.52 -13.10
N MET A 66 -4.80 -10.63 -12.61
CA MET A 66 -5.84 -10.59 -11.59
C MET A 66 -5.25 -10.26 -10.24
N VAL A 67 -5.76 -9.21 -9.62
CA VAL A 67 -5.30 -8.69 -8.34
C VAL A 67 -6.46 -8.36 -7.43
N VAL A 68 -6.19 -8.35 -6.13
CA VAL A 68 -7.06 -7.74 -5.14
C VAL A 68 -6.50 -6.36 -4.82
N GLY A 69 -7.32 -5.34 -4.97
CA GLY A 69 -6.97 -3.96 -4.63
C GLY A 69 -7.79 -3.47 -3.44
N VAL A 70 -7.11 -2.85 -2.48
CA VAL A 70 -7.74 -2.11 -1.39
C VAL A 70 -7.37 -0.64 -1.54
N PHE A 71 -8.36 0.21 -1.67
CA PHE A 71 -8.21 1.65 -1.89
C PHE A 71 -8.73 2.44 -0.69
N LEU A 72 -7.93 3.42 -0.26
CA LEU A 72 -8.28 4.35 0.82
C LEU A 72 -7.90 5.78 0.42
N ARG A 73 -8.69 6.75 0.90
CA ARG A 73 -8.29 8.16 0.87
C ARG A 73 -7.53 8.49 2.15
N VAL A 74 -6.60 9.43 2.04
CA VAL A 74 -5.86 10.00 3.17
C VAL A 74 -6.29 11.45 3.33
N TYR A 75 -6.78 11.77 4.52
CA TYR A 75 -7.18 13.11 4.91
C TYR A 75 -6.14 13.73 5.85
N GLY A 76 -6.04 15.03 5.84
CA GLY A 76 -5.16 15.79 6.73
C GLY A 76 -4.31 16.81 5.99
N LEU A 77 -3.16 17.15 6.58
CA LEU A 77 -2.29 18.21 6.05
C LEU A 77 -1.43 17.77 4.84
N ALA A 78 -1.34 16.48 4.59
CA ALA A 78 -0.71 15.93 3.39
C ALA A 78 -1.66 14.90 2.74
N PRO A 79 -2.77 15.36 2.12
CA PRO A 79 -3.78 14.48 1.58
C PRO A 79 -3.26 13.68 0.38
N GLY A 80 -3.89 12.54 0.15
CA GLY A 80 -3.57 11.65 -0.95
C GLY A 80 -4.47 10.42 -0.97
N SER A 81 -3.96 9.36 -1.56
CA SER A 81 -4.64 8.07 -1.62
C SER A 81 -3.65 6.93 -1.39
N ILE A 82 -4.17 5.83 -0.91
CA ILE A 82 -3.43 4.59 -0.74
C ILE A 82 -4.10 3.52 -1.59
N LEU A 83 -3.31 2.79 -2.34
CA LEU A 83 -3.72 1.61 -3.07
C LEU A 83 -2.82 0.45 -2.64
N PHE A 84 -3.41 -0.58 -2.09
CA PHE A 84 -2.71 -1.81 -1.76
C PHE A 84 -3.12 -2.88 -2.76
N LEU A 85 -2.15 -3.43 -3.50
CA LEU A 85 -2.37 -4.47 -4.50
C LEU A 85 -1.72 -5.77 -4.07
N LEU A 86 -2.51 -6.84 -4.10
CA LEU A 86 -2.06 -8.21 -3.91
C LEU A 86 -2.34 -8.99 -5.20
N PRO A 87 -1.36 -9.69 -5.78
CA PRO A 87 -1.66 -10.72 -6.76
C PRO A 87 -2.72 -11.68 -6.22
N ARG A 88 -3.62 -12.15 -7.08
CA ARG A 88 -4.74 -13.00 -6.67
C ARG A 88 -4.30 -14.17 -5.79
N ASP A 89 -3.26 -14.89 -6.21
CA ASP A 89 -2.77 -16.07 -5.47
C ASP A 89 -2.23 -15.70 -4.09
N SER A 90 -1.57 -14.54 -3.97
CA SER A 90 -1.11 -14.01 -2.68
C SER A 90 -2.28 -13.64 -1.77
N ALA A 91 -3.32 -13.00 -2.32
CA ALA A 91 -4.52 -12.66 -1.56
C ALA A 91 -5.24 -13.91 -1.04
N PHE A 92 -5.38 -14.94 -1.88
CA PHE A 92 -6.05 -16.20 -1.50
C PHE A 92 -5.23 -16.97 -0.46
N ALA A 93 -3.90 -17.02 -0.60
CA ALA A 93 -3.03 -17.63 0.40
C ALA A 93 -3.13 -16.90 1.76
N LEU A 94 -3.18 -15.57 1.72
CA LEU A 94 -3.36 -14.76 2.92
C LEU A 94 -4.70 -15.02 3.61
N ILE A 95 -5.79 -15.15 2.83
CA ILE A 95 -7.11 -15.52 3.35
C ILE A 95 -7.12 -16.90 3.95
N ASP A 96 -6.56 -17.90 3.29
CA ASP A 96 -6.46 -19.26 3.83
C ASP A 96 -5.79 -19.25 5.20
N MET A 97 -4.72 -18.47 5.33
CA MET A 97 -4.01 -18.32 6.59
C MET A 97 -4.86 -17.62 7.66
N LEU A 98 -5.50 -16.51 7.33
CA LEU A 98 -6.36 -15.75 8.24
C LEU A 98 -7.53 -16.55 8.77
N MET A 99 -8.14 -17.36 7.90
CA MET A 99 -9.32 -18.17 8.20
C MET A 99 -8.97 -19.54 8.76
N GLY A 100 -7.67 -19.84 8.94
CA GLY A 100 -7.22 -21.14 9.43
C GLY A 100 -7.49 -22.29 8.46
N ARG A 101 -7.56 -22.00 7.16
CA ARG A 101 -7.75 -22.98 6.11
C ARG A 101 -6.40 -23.54 5.62
N GLU A 102 -6.41 -24.73 5.03
CA GLU A 102 -5.24 -25.23 4.32
C GLU A 102 -4.97 -24.39 3.07
N LYS A 103 -3.69 -24.20 2.75
CA LYS A 103 -3.25 -23.43 1.58
C LYS A 103 -3.87 -24.00 0.29
N GLY A 104 -4.43 -23.13 -0.51
CA GLY A 104 -5.10 -23.49 -1.77
C GLY A 104 -6.58 -23.83 -1.63
N THR A 105 -7.15 -23.72 -0.43
CA THR A 105 -8.59 -23.97 -0.18
C THR A 105 -9.46 -22.90 -0.83
N THR A 106 -9.09 -21.63 -0.71
CA THR A 106 -9.86 -20.50 -1.24
C THR A 106 -9.69 -20.44 -2.75
N GLN A 107 -10.79 -20.54 -3.48
CA GLN A 107 -10.87 -20.44 -4.95
C GLN A 107 -11.66 -19.21 -5.39
N GLU A 108 -12.57 -18.77 -4.55
CA GLU A 108 -13.40 -17.57 -4.73
C GLU A 108 -13.52 -16.88 -3.38
N LEU A 109 -13.69 -15.56 -3.41
CA LEU A 109 -13.87 -14.76 -2.18
C LEU A 109 -15.36 -14.71 -1.84
N ASP A 110 -15.70 -15.09 -0.63
CA ASP A 110 -17.01 -14.82 -0.07
C ASP A 110 -17.02 -13.46 0.69
N PHE A 111 -18.17 -13.09 1.21
CA PHE A 111 -18.33 -11.83 1.94
C PHE A 111 -17.40 -11.72 3.16
N MET A 112 -17.16 -12.82 3.87
CA MET A 112 -16.27 -12.84 5.03
C MET A 112 -14.81 -12.69 4.60
N ASP A 113 -14.43 -13.31 3.50
CA ASP A 113 -13.08 -13.20 2.94
C ASP A 113 -12.78 -11.76 2.47
N GLU A 114 -13.74 -11.13 1.78
CA GLU A 114 -13.63 -9.72 1.38
C GLU A 114 -13.52 -8.79 2.58
N SER A 115 -14.31 -9.01 3.62
CA SER A 115 -14.27 -8.24 4.86
C SER A 115 -12.92 -8.38 5.55
N ALA A 116 -12.34 -9.58 5.58
CA ALA A 116 -11.02 -9.84 6.15
C ALA A 116 -9.92 -9.14 5.36
N LEU A 117 -9.96 -9.15 4.03
CA LEU A 117 -9.00 -8.42 3.20
C LEU A 117 -9.10 -6.90 3.37
N MET A 118 -10.30 -6.36 3.48
CA MET A 118 -10.50 -4.93 3.79
C MET A 118 -9.91 -4.57 5.15
N GLU A 119 -10.08 -5.41 6.15
CA GLU A 119 -9.51 -5.20 7.48
C GLU A 119 -7.98 -5.22 7.45
N ILE A 120 -7.37 -6.14 6.71
CA ILE A 120 -5.91 -6.15 6.49
C ILE A 120 -5.45 -4.85 5.84
N GLY A 121 -6.09 -4.43 4.77
CA GLY A 121 -5.77 -3.17 4.10
C GLY A 121 -5.88 -1.98 5.03
N ASN A 122 -6.91 -1.95 5.88
CA ASN A 122 -7.10 -0.91 6.88
C ASN A 122 -5.99 -0.90 7.95
N ILE A 123 -5.59 -2.07 8.44
CA ILE A 123 -4.50 -2.23 9.40
C ILE A 123 -3.17 -1.76 8.79
N LEU A 124 -2.86 -2.19 7.58
CA LEU A 124 -1.64 -1.79 6.87
C LEU A 124 -1.61 -0.28 6.63
N ALA A 125 -2.67 0.29 6.09
CA ALA A 125 -2.78 1.72 5.86
C ALA A 125 -2.65 2.52 7.17
N GLY A 126 -3.34 2.09 8.21
CA GLY A 126 -3.26 2.71 9.54
C GLY A 126 -1.85 2.69 10.10
N ALA A 127 -1.14 1.57 9.99
CA ALA A 127 0.22 1.44 10.48
C ALA A 127 1.22 2.33 9.71
N TYR A 128 1.11 2.39 8.37
CA TYR A 128 1.94 3.29 7.57
C TYR A 128 1.64 4.76 7.84
N LEU A 129 0.37 5.14 7.94
CA LEU A 129 -0.03 6.52 8.26
C LEU A 129 0.37 6.92 9.68
N ASN A 130 0.31 6.02 10.65
CA ASN A 130 0.79 6.27 12.01
C ASN A 130 2.31 6.49 12.03
N ALA A 131 3.07 5.70 11.28
CA ALA A 131 4.50 5.90 11.13
C ALA A 131 4.81 7.26 10.49
N LEU A 132 4.16 7.62 9.39
CA LEU A 132 4.28 8.94 8.76
C LEU A 132 3.92 10.06 9.73
N SER A 133 2.81 9.95 10.44
CA SER A 133 2.38 10.95 11.42
C SER A 133 3.38 11.11 12.56
N HIS A 134 3.99 10.02 13.01
CA HIS A 134 5.01 10.05 14.06
C HIS A 134 6.25 10.83 13.62
N PHE A 135 6.76 10.57 12.42
CA PHE A 135 7.96 11.23 11.90
C PHE A 135 7.71 12.66 11.43
N THR A 136 6.55 12.94 10.87
CA THR A 136 6.22 14.26 10.30
C THR A 136 5.56 15.20 11.30
N LYS A 137 4.97 14.67 12.38
CA LYS A 137 4.06 15.38 13.29
C LYS A 137 2.79 15.91 12.61
N LEU A 138 2.49 15.41 11.43
CA LEU A 138 1.26 15.71 10.70
C LEU A 138 0.17 14.73 11.11
N THR A 139 -1.07 15.21 11.24
CA THR A 139 -2.23 14.34 11.44
C THR A 139 -2.69 13.82 10.06
N LEU A 140 -2.64 12.50 9.87
CA LEU A 140 -3.06 11.81 8.66
C LEU A 140 -4.07 10.73 9.04
N LEU A 141 -5.24 10.76 8.42
CA LEU A 141 -6.36 9.87 8.74
C LEU A 141 -6.81 9.12 7.49
N PRO A 142 -6.96 7.77 7.55
CA PRO A 142 -7.49 7.00 6.45
C PRO A 142 -9.03 7.10 6.39
N SER A 143 -9.57 6.98 5.16
CA SER A 143 -10.99 6.74 4.94
C SER A 143 -11.36 5.28 5.21
N ILE A 144 -12.64 4.97 5.08
CA ILE A 144 -13.11 3.58 4.98
C ILE A 144 -12.52 2.94 3.71
N PRO A 145 -11.98 1.71 3.79
CA PRO A 145 -11.42 1.03 2.63
C PRO A 145 -12.49 0.58 1.64
N ALA A 146 -12.15 0.58 0.36
CA ALA A 146 -12.88 -0.07 -0.70
C ALA A 146 -12.06 -1.22 -1.28
N LEU A 147 -12.69 -2.33 -1.62
CA LEU A 147 -12.03 -3.52 -2.16
C LEU A 147 -12.57 -3.87 -3.54
N ALA A 148 -11.67 -4.29 -4.42
CA ALA A 148 -12.01 -4.83 -5.72
C ALA A 148 -11.11 -6.03 -6.06
N LEU A 149 -11.69 -7.06 -6.68
CA LEU A 149 -10.98 -8.16 -7.32
C LEU A 149 -11.20 -8.03 -8.81
N ASP A 150 -10.19 -7.64 -9.55
CA ASP A 150 -10.27 -7.40 -10.99
C ASP A 150 -8.86 -7.42 -11.61
N MET A 151 -8.79 -7.22 -12.91
CA MET A 151 -7.51 -6.97 -13.59
C MET A 151 -6.87 -5.68 -13.09
N ALA A 152 -5.56 -5.69 -12.95
CA ALA A 152 -4.80 -4.55 -12.43
C ALA A 152 -5.06 -3.26 -13.23
N GLY A 153 -5.15 -3.36 -14.56
CA GLY A 153 -5.48 -2.22 -15.42
C GLY A 153 -6.88 -1.66 -15.18
N ALA A 154 -7.85 -2.52 -14.90
CA ALA A 154 -9.22 -2.10 -14.58
C ALA A 154 -9.28 -1.36 -13.23
N ILE A 155 -8.62 -1.88 -12.20
CA ILE A 155 -8.54 -1.22 -10.89
C ILE A 155 -7.86 0.14 -11.03
N LEU A 156 -6.73 0.22 -11.73
CA LEU A 156 -6.03 1.48 -11.95
C LEU A 156 -6.92 2.50 -12.68
N SER A 157 -7.68 2.07 -13.67
CA SER A 157 -8.60 2.97 -14.40
C SER A 157 -9.63 3.60 -13.49
N VAL A 158 -10.20 2.84 -12.55
CA VAL A 158 -11.15 3.35 -11.55
C VAL A 158 -10.46 4.34 -10.61
N VAL A 159 -9.26 4.00 -10.14
CA VAL A 159 -8.47 4.87 -9.26
C VAL A 159 -8.15 6.19 -9.96
N LEU A 160 -7.70 6.16 -11.22
CA LEU A 160 -7.40 7.37 -12.00
C LEU A 160 -8.64 8.26 -12.18
N VAL A 161 -9.82 7.67 -12.41
CA VAL A 161 -11.07 8.43 -12.51
C VAL A 161 -11.41 9.11 -11.17
N GLN A 162 -11.22 8.42 -10.06
CA GLN A 162 -11.48 8.97 -8.72
C GLN A 162 -10.48 10.06 -8.31
N LEU A 163 -9.22 9.90 -8.70
CA LEU A 163 -8.17 10.88 -8.42
C LEU A 163 -8.29 12.13 -9.30
N GLY A 164 -8.98 12.02 -10.44
CA GLY A 164 -9.05 13.09 -11.42
C GLY A 164 -7.66 13.40 -12.01
N GLN A 165 -7.34 14.69 -12.20
CA GLN A 165 -6.03 15.12 -12.71
C GLN A 165 -4.98 15.28 -11.60
N MET A 166 -5.14 14.60 -10.48
CA MET A 166 -4.42 14.89 -9.23
C MET A 166 -3.09 14.18 -9.07
N GLY A 167 -2.45 13.70 -10.08
CA GLY A 167 -1.10 13.19 -9.94
C GLY A 167 -0.75 12.15 -10.99
N ASP A 168 0.47 12.24 -11.48
CA ASP A 168 0.96 11.36 -12.55
C ASP A 168 1.83 10.22 -11.99
N HIS A 169 2.21 10.28 -10.72
CA HIS A 169 3.18 9.38 -10.12
C HIS A 169 2.71 8.79 -8.78
N ALA A 170 3.14 7.59 -8.51
CA ALA A 170 2.97 6.91 -7.22
C ALA A 170 4.32 6.70 -6.54
N LEU A 171 4.32 6.80 -5.22
CA LEU A 171 5.38 6.29 -4.36
C LEU A 171 5.07 4.81 -4.10
N VAL A 172 5.94 3.94 -4.54
CA VAL A 172 5.81 2.49 -4.37
C VAL A 172 6.60 2.05 -3.17
N ILE A 173 5.91 1.50 -2.19
CA ILE A 173 6.50 0.88 -1.01
C ILE A 173 6.32 -0.62 -1.18
N GLU A 174 7.32 -1.28 -1.70
CA GLU A 174 7.30 -2.74 -1.80
C GLU A 174 7.26 -3.33 -0.40
N THR A 175 6.30 -4.21 -0.16
CA THR A 175 6.13 -4.87 1.12
C THR A 175 6.30 -6.37 0.92
N GLU A 176 7.26 -6.96 1.60
CA GLU A 176 7.48 -8.40 1.62
C GLU A 176 7.05 -8.97 2.97
N PHE A 177 6.28 -10.04 2.90
CA PHE A 177 5.93 -10.87 4.03
C PHE A 177 6.97 -11.98 4.19
N ASP A 178 7.17 -12.46 5.41
CA ASP A 178 8.15 -13.49 5.74
C ASP A 178 7.95 -14.81 4.98
N ALA A 179 9.02 -15.61 4.95
CA ALA A 179 9.11 -16.90 4.30
C ALA A 179 8.06 -17.93 4.80
N GLU A 180 7.58 -17.83 6.02
CA GLU A 180 6.46 -18.66 6.53
C GLU A 180 5.14 -18.33 5.82
N MET A 181 5.03 -17.17 5.21
CA MET A 181 3.90 -16.76 4.38
C MET A 181 4.03 -17.23 2.93
N ASP A 182 4.99 -18.07 2.63
CA ASP A 182 5.14 -18.80 1.37
C ASP A 182 5.09 -17.92 0.12
N GLY A 183 5.82 -16.80 0.14
CA GLY A 183 5.96 -15.91 -1.00
C GLY A 183 4.79 -14.95 -1.22
N VAL A 184 3.98 -14.70 -0.20
CA VAL A 184 2.95 -13.64 -0.26
C VAL A 184 3.65 -12.29 -0.39
N LYS A 185 3.40 -11.60 -1.49
CA LYS A 185 3.91 -10.26 -1.77
C LYS A 185 2.76 -9.30 -1.92
N GLY A 186 2.88 -8.14 -1.31
CA GLY A 186 1.95 -7.04 -1.48
C GLY A 186 2.69 -5.79 -1.93
N HIS A 187 2.00 -4.93 -2.65
CA HIS A 187 2.52 -3.65 -3.10
C HIS A 187 1.65 -2.55 -2.54
N PHE A 188 2.29 -1.69 -1.77
CA PHE A 188 1.65 -0.53 -1.17
C PHE A 188 2.03 0.72 -1.98
N PHE A 189 1.03 1.40 -2.52
CA PHE A 189 1.21 2.61 -3.30
C PHE A 189 0.65 3.79 -2.52
N LEU A 190 1.49 4.78 -2.27
CA LEU A 190 1.06 6.08 -1.80
C LEU A 190 1.00 7.03 -2.99
N ILE A 191 -0.17 7.62 -3.20
CA ILE A 191 -0.43 8.58 -4.28
C ILE A 191 -0.77 9.91 -3.62
N PRO A 192 0.25 10.74 -3.33
CA PRO A 192 0.01 12.04 -2.70
C PRO A 192 -0.64 13.01 -3.67
N GLU A 193 -1.50 13.87 -3.13
CA GLU A 193 -1.98 15.04 -3.89
C GLU A 193 -0.84 16.03 -4.13
N PRO A 194 -1.00 16.93 -5.11
CA PRO A 194 -0.02 17.98 -5.36
C PRO A 194 0.38 18.72 -4.09
N GLY A 195 1.70 18.84 -3.88
CA GLY A 195 2.26 19.51 -2.72
C GLY A 195 2.37 18.63 -1.45
N SER A 196 1.64 17.52 -1.36
CA SER A 196 1.67 16.66 -0.18
C SER A 196 3.02 15.99 0.05
N LEU A 197 3.68 15.55 -1.00
CA LEU A 197 5.01 14.94 -0.89
C LEU A 197 6.03 15.95 -0.34
N ASN A 198 6.03 17.18 -0.85
CA ASN A 198 6.91 18.25 -0.34
C ASN A 198 6.60 18.57 1.13
N THR A 199 5.32 18.57 1.51
CA THR A 199 4.91 18.77 2.91
C THR A 199 5.47 17.67 3.80
N ILE A 200 5.39 16.41 3.38
CA ILE A 200 5.94 15.26 4.10
C ILE A 200 7.46 15.39 4.23
N LEU A 201 8.17 15.60 3.13
CA LEU A 201 9.63 15.70 3.10
C LEU A 201 10.15 16.88 3.93
N ALA A 202 9.51 18.03 3.85
CA ALA A 202 9.86 19.19 4.68
C ALA A 202 9.67 18.90 6.18
N ALA A 203 8.59 18.19 6.53
CA ALA A 203 8.27 17.87 7.92
C ALA A 203 9.26 16.87 8.55
N ILE A 204 9.86 15.98 7.77
CA ILE A 204 10.90 15.04 8.24
C ILE A 204 12.32 15.66 8.18
N GLY A 205 12.45 16.90 7.73
CA GLY A 205 13.72 17.62 7.68
C GLY A 205 14.65 17.24 6.52
N VAL A 206 14.13 16.56 5.52
CA VAL A 206 14.87 16.19 4.31
C VAL A 206 14.41 17.10 3.17
N ARG A 207 15.17 18.13 2.86
CA ARG A 207 14.90 19.13 1.80
C ARG A 207 15.75 18.90 0.57
#